data_dfdd491715d1de67c2361648ea77ecc3
#
_entry.id   dfdd491715d1de67c2361648ea77ecc3
#
_cell.length_a   1.000
_cell.length_b   1.000
_cell.length_c   1.000
_cell.angle_alpha   90.00
_cell.angle_beta   90.00
_cell.angle_gamma   90.00
#
_symmetry.space_group_name_H-M   'P 1'
#
loop_
_entity.id
_entity.type
_entity.pdbx_description
1 polymer ?
#
loop_
_entity_poly.entity_id
_entity_poly.type
_entity_poly.pdbx_seq_one_letter_code
_entity_poly.pdbx_strand_id
1 'polypeptide(L)'
;MKIFACAALLLASCGGMQTAGEQAQTPETKTAVKHGPEIALLKPDPKSGMTVNEALQNRRSWREYAPEALSLEELSGVMWAAGGINRPQDGRLTAPSALALYPIRIYAFFPEGVYRYDAKGQKLVRVTEGDHRNLAGAQPFVFTA
;
A
#
# COMPACT_ATOMS: atom_id res chain seq x y z
N MET A 1 -1.51 -73.78 -3.75
CA MET A 1 -2.52 -74.48 -2.91
C MET A 1 -2.84 -73.60 -1.71
N LYS A 2 -4.11 -73.32 -1.50
CA LYS A 2 -4.75 -72.56 -0.38
C LYS A 2 -4.63 -71.07 -0.43
N ILE A 3 -5.63 -70.28 -0.80
CA ILE A 3 -7.04 -70.11 -0.41
C ILE A 3 -7.19 -69.12 0.78
N PHE A 4 -7.91 -68.04 0.48
CA PHE A 4 -8.80 -67.17 1.30
C PHE A 4 -8.13 -66.23 2.34
N ALA A 5 -8.62 -65.06 2.54
CA ALA A 5 -9.98 -64.60 2.63
C ALA A 5 -10.13 -63.11 2.29
N CYS A 6 -11.26 -62.83 1.69
CA CYS A 6 -11.86 -61.50 1.50
C CYS A 6 -12.29 -60.94 2.84
N ALA A 7 -11.95 -59.68 3.13
CA ALA A 7 -12.66 -58.86 4.10
C ALA A 7 -12.80 -57.45 3.53
N ALA A 8 -13.98 -57.20 3.01
CA ALA A 8 -14.42 -55.85 2.65
C ALA A 8 -14.66 -55.07 3.94
N LEU A 9 -13.91 -53.98 4.12
CA LEU A 9 -14.24 -53.00 5.14
C LEU A 9 -14.57 -51.66 4.42
N LEU A 10 -15.85 -51.41 4.31
CA LEU A 10 -16.40 -50.13 3.94
C LEU A 10 -16.05 -49.10 5.04
N LEU A 11 -15.09 -48.24 4.77
CA LEU A 11 -14.90 -47.02 5.54
C LEU A 11 -15.44 -45.84 4.72
N ALA A 12 -16.55 -45.34 5.18
CA ALA A 12 -17.13 -44.09 4.70
C ALA A 12 -16.10 -42.96 4.88
N SER A 13 -15.60 -42.47 3.76
CA SER A 13 -14.80 -41.25 3.72
C SER A 13 -15.74 -40.05 3.93
N CYS A 14 -15.81 -39.56 5.15
CA CYS A 14 -16.28 -38.19 5.40
C CYS A 14 -15.29 -37.24 4.74
N GLY A 15 -15.72 -36.62 3.65
CA GLY A 15 -15.02 -35.53 3.01
C GLY A 15 -14.92 -34.37 3.97
N GLY A 16 -13.78 -34.22 4.59
CA GLY A 16 -13.41 -32.98 5.27
C GLY A 16 -13.15 -31.92 4.24
N MET A 17 -14.12 -31.04 4.07
CA MET A 17 -13.97 -29.78 3.37
C MET A 17 -12.99 -28.94 4.17
N GLN A 18 -11.73 -28.89 3.73
CA GLN A 18 -10.76 -27.93 4.26
C GLN A 18 -11.22 -26.53 3.85
N THR A 19 -11.91 -25.87 4.75
CA THR A 19 -12.10 -24.43 4.68
C THR A 19 -10.72 -23.79 4.75
N ALA A 20 -10.34 -23.13 3.65
CA ALA A 20 -9.20 -22.23 3.65
C ALA A 20 -9.37 -21.29 4.85
N GLY A 21 -8.44 -21.38 5.79
CA GLY A 21 -8.41 -20.52 6.96
C GLY A 21 -8.24 -19.08 6.49
N GLU A 22 -9.34 -18.35 6.49
CA GLU A 22 -9.36 -16.91 6.47
C GLU A 22 -8.64 -16.45 7.73
N GLN A 23 -7.38 -16.06 7.57
CA GLN A 23 -6.65 -15.39 8.63
C GLN A 23 -7.33 -14.05 8.85
N ALA A 24 -8.20 -14.00 9.85
CA ALA A 24 -8.73 -12.77 10.38
C ALA A 24 -7.54 -11.90 10.85
N GLN A 25 -7.13 -10.98 10.01
CA GLN A 25 -6.21 -9.91 10.39
C GLN A 25 -6.93 -9.13 11.50
N THR A 26 -6.37 -9.19 12.69
CA THR A 26 -6.77 -8.34 13.81
C THR A 26 -6.78 -6.90 13.30
N PRO A 27 -7.83 -6.09 13.54
CA PRO A 27 -7.86 -4.72 13.07
C PRO A 27 -6.75 -3.95 13.81
N GLU A 28 -5.61 -3.76 13.14
CA GLU A 28 -4.60 -2.81 13.60
C GLU A 28 -5.28 -1.45 13.68
N THR A 29 -5.17 -0.81 14.83
CA THR A 29 -5.71 0.54 15.04
C THR A 29 -5.01 1.48 14.07
N LYS A 30 -5.65 1.79 12.96
CA LYS A 30 -5.08 2.68 11.93
C LYS A 30 -4.86 4.06 12.52
N THR A 31 -3.62 4.52 12.54
CA THR A 31 -3.28 5.87 13.01
C THR A 31 -3.80 6.90 12.02
N ALA A 32 -4.68 7.78 12.46
CA ALA A 32 -5.23 8.84 11.63
C ALA A 32 -4.17 9.91 11.33
N VAL A 33 -4.20 10.45 10.11
CA VAL A 33 -3.34 11.55 9.68
C VAL A 33 -3.79 12.85 10.33
N LYS A 34 -2.88 13.55 11.02
CA LYS A 34 -3.13 14.90 11.56
C LYS A 34 -2.70 15.94 10.55
N HIS A 35 -3.65 16.66 9.98
CA HIS A 35 -3.39 17.72 9.00
C HIS A 35 -2.98 19.03 9.68
N GLY A 36 -1.74 19.43 9.49
CA GLY A 36 -1.13 20.65 10.01
C GLY A 36 -0.27 21.32 8.94
N PRO A 37 0.57 22.31 9.26
CA PRO A 37 1.53 22.88 8.31
C PRO A 37 2.55 21.87 7.83
N GLU A 38 2.84 20.88 8.65
CA GLU A 38 3.67 19.72 8.31
C GLU A 38 3.03 18.43 8.83
N ILE A 39 3.21 17.35 8.09
CA ILE A 39 2.79 16.00 8.49
C ILE A 39 4.05 15.15 8.54
N ALA A 40 4.47 14.75 9.72
CA ALA A 40 5.59 13.82 9.89
C ALA A 40 5.16 12.43 9.40
N LEU A 41 5.94 11.83 8.54
CA LEU A 41 5.70 10.50 8.00
C LEU A 41 6.54 9.47 8.78
N LEU A 42 6.04 8.25 8.83
CA LEU A 42 6.74 7.14 9.45
C LEU A 42 7.91 6.68 8.58
N LYS A 43 8.95 6.17 9.22
CA LYS A 43 10.03 5.52 8.48
C LYS A 43 9.50 4.25 7.83
N PRO A 44 9.83 4.00 6.56
CA PRO A 44 9.42 2.77 5.90
C PRO A 44 10.09 1.56 6.57
N ASP A 45 9.33 0.50 6.73
CA ASP A 45 9.87 -0.80 7.09
C ASP A 45 10.05 -1.62 5.80
N PRO A 46 11.30 -1.86 5.35
CA PRO A 46 11.56 -2.60 4.13
C PRO A 46 11.21 -4.09 4.22
N LYS A 47 10.85 -4.57 5.42
CA LYS A 47 10.45 -5.96 5.66
C LYS A 47 8.94 -6.14 5.74
N SER A 48 8.19 -5.04 5.80
CA SER A 48 6.73 -5.06 5.82
C SER A 48 6.15 -5.23 4.42
N GLY A 49 4.91 -5.69 4.36
CA GLY A 49 4.16 -5.83 3.12
C GLY A 49 4.32 -7.21 2.47
N MET A 50 3.72 -7.35 1.30
CA MET A 50 3.74 -8.59 0.51
C MET A 50 5.02 -8.70 -0.32
N THR A 51 5.36 -9.91 -0.74
CA THR A 51 6.48 -10.13 -1.67
C THR A 51 6.18 -9.54 -3.05
N VAL A 52 7.22 -9.29 -3.83
CA VAL A 52 7.06 -8.80 -5.22
C VAL A 52 6.20 -9.74 -6.06
N ASN A 53 6.36 -11.06 -5.90
CA ASN A 53 5.59 -12.05 -6.65
C ASN A 53 4.10 -12.00 -6.29
N GLU A 54 3.78 -11.87 -5.01
CA GLU A 54 2.39 -11.69 -4.54
C GLU A 54 1.81 -10.38 -5.04
N ALA A 55 2.58 -9.29 -5.01
CA ALA A 55 2.14 -8.00 -5.53
C ALA A 55 1.84 -8.07 -7.03
N LEU A 56 2.69 -8.74 -7.81
CA LEU A 56 2.47 -8.96 -9.24
C LEU A 56 1.26 -9.85 -9.51
N GLN A 57 1.08 -10.91 -8.75
CA GLN A 57 -0.07 -11.81 -8.86
C GLN A 57 -1.39 -11.10 -8.58
N ASN A 58 -1.41 -10.22 -7.58
CA ASN A 58 -2.61 -9.49 -7.15
C ASN A 58 -2.85 -8.19 -7.93
N ARG A 59 -1.88 -7.73 -8.72
CA ARG A 59 -1.97 -6.48 -9.44
C ARG A 59 -3.12 -6.48 -10.45
N ARG A 60 -4.02 -5.54 -10.30
CA ARG A 60 -5.09 -5.25 -11.27
C ARG A 60 -5.38 -3.74 -11.31
N SER A 61 -6.08 -3.29 -12.32
CA SER A 61 -6.55 -1.92 -12.40
C SER A 61 -7.84 -1.78 -11.59
N TRP A 62 -7.77 -1.09 -10.47
CA TRP A 62 -8.93 -0.69 -9.69
C TRP A 62 -9.37 0.71 -10.09
N ARG A 63 -10.68 0.94 -10.20
CA ARG A 63 -11.28 2.24 -10.48
C ARG A 63 -12.32 2.65 -9.45
N GLU A 64 -12.56 1.78 -8.50
CA GLU A 64 -13.38 2.04 -7.33
C GLU A 64 -12.47 2.17 -6.13
N TYR A 65 -12.67 3.20 -5.34
CA TYR A 65 -11.87 3.51 -4.17
C TYR A 65 -12.73 3.36 -2.92
N ALA A 66 -12.10 2.91 -1.84
CA ALA A 66 -12.73 2.87 -0.54
C ALA A 66 -12.96 4.30 -0.01
N PRO A 67 -14.06 4.54 0.71
CA PRO A 67 -14.34 5.87 1.28
C PRO A 67 -13.44 6.22 2.46
N GLU A 68 -12.75 5.23 3.02
CA GLU A 68 -11.88 5.42 4.18
C GLU A 68 -10.61 6.16 3.79
N ALA A 69 -10.21 7.12 4.63
CA ALA A 69 -8.94 7.80 4.48
C ALA A 69 -7.75 6.84 4.70
N LEU A 70 -6.65 7.09 4.00
CA LEU A 70 -5.42 6.35 4.24
C LEU A 70 -4.93 6.57 5.68
N SER A 71 -4.43 5.51 6.29
CA SER A 71 -3.70 5.61 7.55
C SER A 71 -2.36 6.31 7.35
N LEU A 72 -1.75 6.75 8.45
CA LEU A 72 -0.43 7.37 8.39
C LEU A 72 0.64 6.38 7.86
N GLU A 73 0.51 5.11 8.18
CA GLU A 73 1.36 4.03 7.71
C GLU A 73 1.26 3.86 6.19
N GLU A 74 0.04 3.73 5.68
CA GLU A 74 -0.23 3.59 4.24
C GLU A 74 0.26 4.81 3.46
N LEU A 75 -0.04 6.01 3.95
CA LEU A 75 0.43 7.26 3.35
C LEU A 75 1.96 7.33 3.31
N SER A 76 2.62 6.99 4.43
CA SER A 76 4.07 7.00 4.53
C SER A 76 4.71 6.01 3.56
N GLY A 77 4.15 4.81 3.44
CA GLY A 77 4.59 3.79 2.50
C GLY A 77 4.49 4.25 1.04
N VAL A 78 3.34 4.83 0.66
CA VAL A 78 3.12 5.34 -0.70
C VAL A 78 4.08 6.49 -1.04
N MET A 79 4.26 7.45 -0.14
CA MET A 79 5.17 8.58 -0.36
C MET A 79 6.62 8.12 -0.49
N TRP A 80 7.04 7.20 0.37
CA TRP A 80 8.39 6.63 0.29
C TRP A 80 8.58 5.82 -1.00
N ALA A 81 7.63 4.98 -1.39
CA ALA A 81 7.71 4.20 -2.62
C ALA A 81 7.81 5.11 -3.85
N ALA A 82 7.09 6.22 -3.88
CA ALA A 82 7.08 7.17 -4.98
C ALA A 82 8.40 7.94 -5.15
N GLY A 83 9.11 8.27 -4.07
CA GLY A 83 10.34 9.04 -4.17
C GLY A 83 11.10 9.23 -2.87
N GLY A 84 11.03 8.25 -1.97
CA GLY A 84 11.81 8.26 -0.73
C GLY A 84 13.29 7.92 -0.96
N ILE A 85 14.11 8.24 0.02
CA ILE A 85 15.52 7.88 0.00
C ILE A 85 15.66 6.41 0.41
N ASN A 86 16.11 5.56 -0.51
CA ASN A 86 16.39 4.14 -0.25
C ASN A 86 17.88 3.85 -0.07
N ARG A 87 18.75 4.79 -0.41
CA ARG A 87 20.21 4.73 -0.24
C ARG A 87 20.69 5.99 0.48
N PRO A 88 20.61 6.02 1.81
CA PRO A 88 20.95 7.22 2.59
C PRO A 88 22.38 7.71 2.40
N GLN A 89 23.32 6.80 2.18
CA GLN A 89 24.74 7.12 1.93
C GLN A 89 24.95 7.92 0.65
N ASP A 90 24.13 7.69 -0.37
CA ASP A 90 24.27 8.31 -1.69
C ASP A 90 23.15 9.34 -1.95
N GLY A 91 22.17 9.44 -1.07
CA GLY A 91 20.97 10.29 -1.22
C GLY A 91 20.07 9.89 -2.38
N ARG A 92 20.23 8.67 -2.91
CA ARG A 92 19.45 8.21 -4.06
C ARG A 92 18.05 7.78 -3.65
N LEU A 93 17.10 8.04 -4.56
CA LEU A 93 15.69 7.80 -4.33
C LEU A 93 15.25 6.42 -4.86
N THR A 94 14.07 6.00 -4.42
CA THR A 94 13.37 4.82 -4.92
C THR A 94 13.07 4.92 -6.42
N ALA A 95 12.66 6.11 -6.89
CA ALA A 95 12.44 6.37 -8.31
C ALA A 95 13.76 6.60 -9.05
N PRO A 96 13.96 6.01 -10.23
CA PRO A 96 15.16 6.28 -11.05
C PRO A 96 15.12 7.70 -11.62
N SER A 97 16.31 8.28 -11.84
CA SER A 97 16.45 9.56 -12.52
C SER A 97 17.75 9.60 -13.31
N ALA A 98 17.72 10.11 -14.54
CA ALA A 98 18.89 10.31 -15.35
C ALA A 98 19.87 11.24 -14.61
N LEU A 99 21.14 10.85 -14.56
CA LEU A 99 22.21 11.57 -13.86
C LEU A 99 21.89 11.93 -12.40
N ALA A 100 20.94 11.25 -11.77
CA ALA A 100 20.46 11.54 -10.41
C ALA A 100 19.96 13.00 -10.21
N LEU A 101 19.41 13.62 -11.23
CA LEU A 101 18.94 15.01 -11.18
C LEU A 101 17.62 15.20 -10.41
N TYR A 102 16.80 14.15 -10.35
CA TYR A 102 15.52 14.11 -9.62
C TYR A 102 14.64 15.38 -9.82
N PRO A 103 14.27 15.72 -11.08
CA PRO A 103 13.49 16.93 -11.35
C PRO A 103 12.05 16.84 -10.88
N ILE A 104 11.52 15.63 -10.68
CA ILE A 104 10.13 15.41 -10.30
C ILE A 104 9.93 15.72 -8.82
N ARG A 105 8.84 16.44 -8.52
CA ARG A 105 8.36 16.70 -7.16
C ARG A 105 7.04 15.97 -6.95
N ILE A 106 6.87 15.40 -5.77
CA ILE A 106 5.69 14.63 -5.40
C ILE A 106 4.80 15.50 -4.51
N TYR A 107 3.52 15.53 -4.83
CA TYR A 107 2.51 16.26 -4.09
C TYR A 107 1.39 15.31 -3.67
N ALA A 108 0.86 15.51 -2.47
CA ALA A 108 -0.33 14.88 -1.96
C ALA A 108 -1.45 15.91 -1.85
N PHE A 109 -2.62 15.59 -2.37
CA PHE A 109 -3.80 16.45 -2.35
C PHE A 109 -4.79 15.88 -1.34
N PHE A 110 -5.10 16.67 -0.32
CA PHE A 110 -6.09 16.37 0.70
C PHE A 110 -7.21 17.42 0.69
N PRO A 111 -8.35 17.14 1.32
CA PRO A 111 -9.40 18.16 1.50
C PRO A 111 -8.90 19.43 2.19
N GLU A 112 -7.93 19.29 3.10
CA GLU A 112 -7.37 20.37 3.92
C GLU A 112 -6.28 21.17 3.21
N GLY A 113 -5.71 20.64 2.12
CA GLY A 113 -4.66 21.34 1.38
C GLY A 113 -3.79 20.44 0.50
N VAL A 114 -2.85 21.08 -0.15
CA VAL A 114 -1.83 20.42 -0.99
C VAL A 114 -0.50 20.42 -0.25
N TYR A 115 0.12 19.26 -0.21
CA TYR A 115 1.38 19.04 0.48
C TYR A 115 2.44 18.54 -0.47
N ARG A 116 3.65 19.08 -0.34
CA ARG A 116 4.83 18.59 -1.06
C ARG A 116 5.61 17.62 -0.20
N TYR A 117 6.00 16.50 -0.78
CA TYR A 117 6.84 15.52 -0.10
C TYR A 117 8.29 16.00 0.01
N ASP A 118 8.81 15.96 1.21
CA ASP A 118 10.22 16.15 1.54
C ASP A 118 10.83 14.80 1.93
N ALA A 119 11.54 14.18 1.00
CA ALA A 119 12.16 12.88 1.20
C ALA A 119 13.28 12.91 2.27
N LYS A 120 13.98 14.04 2.44
CA LYS A 120 15.06 14.18 3.42
C LYS A 120 14.49 14.27 4.83
N GLY A 121 13.44 15.06 5.01
CA GLY A 121 12.75 15.22 6.28
C GLY A 121 11.75 14.11 6.58
N GLN A 122 11.48 13.21 5.63
CA GLN A 122 10.42 12.20 5.73
C GLN A 122 9.11 12.81 6.20
N LYS A 123 8.68 13.87 5.52
CA LYS A 123 7.50 14.64 5.89
C LYS A 123 6.80 15.21 4.66
N LEU A 124 5.55 15.60 4.86
CA LEU A 124 4.79 16.41 3.92
C LEU A 124 4.75 17.85 4.45
N VAL A 125 5.07 18.82 3.59
CA VAL A 125 5.06 20.24 3.90
C VAL A 125 3.93 20.89 3.13
N ARG A 126 3.02 21.57 3.82
CA ARG A 126 1.86 22.23 3.21
C ARG A 126 2.29 23.37 2.29
N VAL A 127 1.79 23.34 1.07
CA VAL A 127 2.04 24.36 0.04
C VAL A 127 0.89 25.36 -0.01
N THR A 128 -0.34 24.87 0.08
CA THR A 128 -1.55 25.70 0.08
C THR A 128 -2.65 25.04 0.91
N GLU A 129 -3.57 25.82 1.39
CA GLU A 129 -4.78 25.38 2.11
C GLU A 129 -5.95 25.20 1.15
N GLY A 130 -6.97 24.46 1.60
CA GLY A 130 -8.20 24.22 0.86
C GLY A 130 -8.15 23.02 -0.08
N ASP A 131 -9.32 22.61 -0.52
CA ASP A 131 -9.47 21.45 -1.38
C ASP A 131 -9.17 21.77 -2.85
N HIS A 132 -8.05 21.26 -3.31
CA HIS A 132 -7.58 21.39 -4.69
C HIS A 132 -7.51 20.06 -5.42
N ARG A 133 -8.17 19.02 -4.92
CA ARG A 133 -8.12 17.66 -5.51
C ARG A 133 -8.60 17.64 -6.97
N ASN A 134 -9.50 18.54 -7.35
CA ASN A 134 -9.97 18.71 -8.72
C ASN A 134 -8.86 19.10 -9.72
N LEU A 135 -7.72 19.58 -9.24
CA LEU A 135 -6.56 19.93 -10.07
C LEU A 135 -5.59 18.75 -10.26
N ALA A 136 -5.73 17.70 -9.46
CA ALA A 136 -4.79 16.56 -9.47
C ALA A 136 -4.96 15.64 -10.68
N GLY A 137 -6.08 15.67 -11.38
CA GLY A 137 -6.35 14.86 -12.56
C GLY A 137 -7.23 15.57 -13.56
N ALA A 138 -6.92 15.38 -14.83
CA ALA A 138 -7.70 15.94 -15.94
C ALA A 138 -8.69 14.94 -16.56
N GLN A 139 -8.78 13.73 -16.02
CA GLN A 139 -9.59 12.65 -16.58
C GLN A 139 -10.93 12.55 -15.84
N PRO A 140 -12.06 12.46 -16.53
CA PRO A 140 -13.39 12.50 -15.91
C PRO A 140 -13.65 11.41 -14.86
N PHE A 141 -12.99 10.26 -14.97
CA PHE A 141 -13.17 9.14 -14.05
C PHE A 141 -12.33 9.24 -12.76
N VAL A 142 -11.46 10.23 -12.63
CA VAL A 142 -10.62 10.40 -11.43
C VAL A 142 -11.42 10.99 -10.26
N PHE A 143 -12.55 11.63 -10.55
CA PHE A 143 -13.34 12.38 -9.56
C PHE A 143 -14.73 11.79 -9.28
N THR A 144 -14.99 10.57 -9.71
CA THR A 144 -16.29 9.90 -9.50
C THR A 144 -16.36 9.03 -8.24
N ALA A 145 -15.42 9.21 -7.32
CA ALA A 145 -15.39 8.52 -6.03
C ALA A 145 -15.75 9.45 -4.88
#